data_039d65bb7f6a548a60604752b5b7ef50
#
_entry.id   039d65bb7f6a548a60604752b5b7ef50
#
_cell.length_a   1.000
_cell.length_b   1.000
_cell.length_c   1.000
_cell.angle_alpha   90.00
_cell.angle_beta   90.00
_cell.angle_gamma   90.00
#
_symmetry.space_group_name_H-M   'P 1'
#
loop_
_entity.id
_entity.type
_entity.pdbx_description
1 polymer ?
#
loop_
_entity_poly.entity_id
_entity_poly.type
_entity_poly.pdbx_seq_one_letter_code
_entity_poly.pdbx_strand_id
1 'polypeptide(L)'
;VGPHLGGPKDRKVPVVTDEQILGELALPGRLQDLVLDSSDINEFLDALARLAADTLSAPGGNVMCGVTLLRGRSKATVASSSEQATLMDEVQYAFDDGPCIRAARDGQVYSVDDFLQEQRFGEYTAAIAGHGIRSAIGVPIPLDGLAAAGLNLYSTQPHAFDDDAVAAAVELATEASKSLRMAVRIAHLTDTGEHLRAAMNSRTTIDVAAGIIMGQNRCSHEAAITILKAASSGRNVKLAEVAAAVVTSIGQQVPETHFVP
;
A
#
# COMPACT_ATOMS: atom_id res chain seq x y z
N VAL A 1 39.99 47.40 38.99
CA VAL A 1 39.64 47.11 37.56
C VAL A 1 39.61 45.59 37.45
N GLY A 2 38.40 45.00 37.50
CA GLY A 2 38.19 43.55 37.35
C GLY A 2 37.72 43.21 35.93
N PRO A 3 38.04 42.03 35.37
CA PRO A 3 37.67 41.68 34.04
C PRO A 3 36.20 41.23 33.98
N HIS A 4 35.45 41.75 33.00
CA HIS A 4 34.12 41.33 32.62
C HIS A 4 34.15 39.89 32.10
N LEU A 5 33.45 38.97 32.77
CA LEU A 5 33.12 37.64 32.31
C LEU A 5 31.94 37.77 31.33
N GLY A 6 32.20 37.52 30.03
CA GLY A 6 31.17 37.42 29.00
C GLY A 6 30.33 36.17 29.23
N GLY A 7 29.03 36.35 29.34
CA GLY A 7 28.05 35.27 29.42
C GLY A 7 27.99 34.42 28.14
N PRO A 8 27.42 33.20 28.21
CA PRO A 8 27.33 32.29 27.08
C PRO A 8 26.47 32.87 25.99
N LYS A 9 27.00 32.96 24.77
CA LYS A 9 26.25 33.31 23.57
C LYS A 9 25.31 32.17 23.24
N ASP A 10 24.02 32.42 23.29
CA ASP A 10 23.00 31.53 22.79
C ASP A 10 23.30 31.18 21.33
N ARG A 11 23.75 29.94 21.10
CA ARG A 11 23.85 29.34 19.77
C ARG A 11 22.45 28.96 19.35
N LYS A 12 21.82 29.75 18.47
CA LYS A 12 20.60 29.33 17.77
C LYS A 12 20.95 28.07 16.95
N VAL A 13 20.40 26.94 17.37
CA VAL A 13 20.40 25.72 16.55
C VAL A 13 19.54 26.01 15.34
N PRO A 14 20.03 25.83 14.11
CA PRO A 14 19.19 26.01 12.93
C PRO A 14 18.03 24.99 12.97
N VAL A 15 16.82 25.47 12.81
CA VAL A 15 15.64 24.61 12.64
C VAL A 15 15.76 24.05 11.23
N VAL A 16 16.11 22.77 11.12
CA VAL A 16 16.13 22.03 9.85
C VAL A 16 14.66 21.78 9.50
N THR A 17 14.23 22.19 8.32
CA THR A 17 12.86 21.94 7.85
C THR A 17 12.71 20.49 7.37
N ASP A 18 11.50 19.94 7.47
CA ASP A 18 11.21 18.55 7.08
C ASP A 18 11.62 18.25 5.63
N GLU A 19 11.52 19.23 4.71
CA GLU A 19 12.01 19.11 3.34
C GLU A 19 13.54 18.96 3.20
N GLN A 20 14.32 19.55 4.12
CA GLN A 20 15.77 19.40 4.15
C GLN A 20 16.22 18.06 4.73
N ILE A 21 15.44 17.50 5.66
CA ILE A 21 15.69 16.17 6.23
C ILE A 21 15.42 15.08 5.19
N LEU A 22 14.33 15.20 4.42
CA LEU A 22 13.94 14.25 3.38
C LEU A 22 14.93 14.18 2.20
N GLY A 23 15.61 15.30 1.88
CA GLY A 23 16.64 15.35 0.83
C GLY A 23 17.98 14.69 1.22
N GLU A 24 18.26 14.50 2.52
CA GLU A 24 19.50 13.94 3.01
C GLU A 24 19.39 12.48 3.51
N LEU A 25 18.18 11.93 3.59
CA LEU A 25 17.98 10.54 4.01
C LEU A 25 18.43 9.56 2.93
N ALA A 26 19.19 8.56 3.32
CA ALA A 26 19.48 7.41 2.47
C ALA A 26 18.18 6.70 2.05
N LEU A 27 18.17 6.04 0.89
CA LEU A 27 17.00 5.38 0.31
C LEU A 27 16.16 4.57 1.31
N PRO A 28 16.75 3.75 2.23
CA PRO A 28 15.98 3.02 3.24
C PRO A 28 15.16 3.92 4.17
N GLY A 29 15.70 5.07 4.58
CA GLY A 29 14.99 6.05 5.41
C GLY A 29 13.79 6.64 4.69
N ARG A 30 13.95 7.08 3.44
CA ARG A 30 12.85 7.59 2.61
C ARG A 30 11.72 6.58 2.44
N LEU A 31 12.05 5.30 2.23
CA LEU A 31 11.04 4.24 2.10
C LEU A 31 10.33 3.93 3.42
N GLN A 32 11.01 4.03 4.55
CA GLN A 32 10.39 3.89 5.87
C GLN A 32 9.42 5.04 6.16
N ASP A 33 9.82 6.28 5.85
CA ASP A 33 8.95 7.45 5.99
C ASP A 33 7.70 7.30 5.12
N LEU A 34 7.82 6.84 3.87
CA LEU A 34 6.64 6.54 3.04
C LEU A 34 5.66 5.55 3.68
N VAL A 35 6.16 4.54 4.40
CA VAL A 35 5.28 3.59 5.13
C VAL A 35 4.57 4.27 6.30
N LEU A 36 5.27 5.16 7.02
CA LEU A 36 4.71 5.83 8.20
C LEU A 36 3.71 6.93 7.82
N ASP A 37 3.95 7.62 6.71
CA ASP A 37 3.14 8.73 6.23
C ASP A 37 1.90 8.27 5.44
N SER A 38 1.91 7.03 4.93
CA SER A 38 0.79 6.49 4.15
C SER A 38 -0.33 5.98 5.07
N SER A 39 -1.56 6.39 4.76
CA SER A 39 -2.76 5.96 5.49
C SER A 39 -3.14 4.50 5.21
N ASP A 40 -2.80 4.00 4.01
CA ASP A 40 -3.05 2.64 3.58
C ASP A 40 -1.96 2.13 2.61
N ILE A 41 -2.06 0.85 2.25
CA ILE A 41 -1.10 0.18 1.38
C ILE A 41 -1.09 0.76 -0.06
N ASN A 42 -2.23 1.27 -0.55
CA ASN A 42 -2.30 1.80 -1.92
C ASN A 42 -1.58 3.14 -2.00
N GLU A 43 -1.78 4.01 -1.01
CA GLU A 43 -1.07 5.29 -0.90
C GLU A 43 0.46 5.08 -0.82
N PHE A 44 0.91 4.09 -0.02
CA PHE A 44 2.31 3.70 0.04
C PHE A 44 2.84 3.23 -1.33
N LEU A 45 2.10 2.37 -2.03
CA LEU A 45 2.53 1.84 -3.33
C LEU A 45 2.60 2.94 -4.40
N ASP A 46 1.64 3.87 -4.42
CA ASP A 46 1.65 5.02 -5.33
C ASP A 46 2.83 5.96 -5.04
N ALA A 47 3.12 6.21 -3.77
CA ALA A 47 4.29 7.00 -3.37
C ALA A 47 5.60 6.30 -3.75
N LEU A 48 5.69 4.98 -3.62
CA LEU A 48 6.81 4.17 -4.06
C LEU A 48 7.03 4.28 -5.58
N ALA A 49 5.96 4.18 -6.37
CA ALA A 49 6.07 4.28 -7.83
C ALA A 49 6.57 5.67 -8.26
N ARG A 50 6.09 6.74 -7.61
CA ARG A 50 6.58 8.11 -7.85
C ARG A 50 8.04 8.26 -7.44
N LEU A 51 8.41 7.79 -6.24
CA LEU A 51 9.80 7.81 -5.78
C LEU A 51 10.75 7.09 -6.74
N ALA A 52 10.34 5.94 -7.28
CA ALA A 52 11.12 5.17 -8.24
C ALA A 52 11.31 5.95 -9.56
N ALA A 53 10.23 6.53 -10.09
CA ALA A 53 10.29 7.34 -11.29
C ALA A 53 11.23 8.55 -11.14
N ASP A 54 11.12 9.28 -10.02
CA ASP A 54 11.94 10.47 -9.74
C ASP A 54 13.40 10.11 -9.53
N THR A 55 13.69 9.03 -8.75
CA THR A 55 15.07 8.62 -8.43
C THR A 55 15.82 8.14 -9.66
N LEU A 56 15.13 7.49 -10.60
CA LEU A 56 15.74 6.87 -11.79
C LEU A 56 15.63 7.75 -13.05
N SER A 57 15.04 8.95 -12.94
CA SER A 57 15.03 9.91 -14.04
C SER A 57 16.36 10.66 -14.12
N ALA A 58 17.04 10.55 -15.26
CA ALA A 58 18.16 11.41 -15.55
C ALA A 58 17.70 12.89 -15.70
N PRO A 59 18.57 13.90 -15.54
CA PRO A 59 18.24 15.30 -15.76
C PRO A 59 17.62 15.52 -17.14
N GLY A 60 16.37 15.97 -17.19
CA GLY A 60 15.62 16.17 -18.44
C GLY A 60 15.02 14.89 -19.05
N GLY A 61 15.21 13.73 -18.41
CA GLY A 61 14.53 12.48 -18.73
C GLY A 61 13.18 12.39 -18.03
N ASN A 62 12.32 11.52 -18.55
CA ASN A 62 11.04 11.19 -17.92
C ASN A 62 10.93 9.67 -17.85
N VAL A 63 11.22 9.13 -16.69
CA VAL A 63 11.00 7.72 -16.38
C VAL A 63 9.60 7.56 -15.82
N MET A 64 8.87 6.60 -16.35
CA MET A 64 7.55 6.20 -15.85
C MET A 64 7.71 4.89 -15.10
N CYS A 65 7.03 4.75 -13.96
CA CYS A 65 7.11 3.58 -13.12
C CYS A 65 5.73 2.98 -12.85
N GLY A 66 5.63 1.65 -13.00
CA GLY A 66 4.51 0.85 -12.53
C GLY A 66 4.96 -0.20 -11.52
N VAL A 67 4.08 -0.59 -10.61
CA VAL A 67 4.26 -1.72 -9.70
C VAL A 67 3.23 -2.78 -10.04
N THR A 68 3.70 -3.92 -10.54
CA THR A 68 2.84 -5.06 -10.91
C THR A 68 2.85 -6.10 -9.81
N LEU A 69 1.67 -6.65 -9.51
CA LEU A 69 1.49 -7.79 -8.62
C LEU A 69 0.94 -8.98 -9.42
N LEU A 70 1.63 -10.12 -9.34
CA LEU A 70 1.20 -11.39 -9.92
C LEU A 70 0.68 -12.31 -8.81
N ARG A 71 -0.55 -12.79 -8.95
CA ARG A 71 -1.15 -13.79 -8.05
C ARG A 71 -1.75 -14.93 -8.88
N GLY A 72 -1.04 -16.02 -9.00
CA GLY A 72 -1.45 -17.13 -9.86
C GLY A 72 -1.58 -16.68 -11.32
N ARG A 73 -2.80 -16.68 -11.86
CA ARG A 73 -3.09 -16.21 -13.24
C ARG A 73 -3.51 -14.74 -13.31
N SER A 74 -3.71 -14.09 -12.17
CA SER A 74 -4.10 -12.67 -12.12
C SER A 74 -2.86 -11.80 -12.18
N LYS A 75 -2.93 -10.76 -13.03
CA LYS A 75 -1.93 -9.70 -13.16
C LYS A 75 -2.65 -8.37 -12.97
N ALA A 76 -2.08 -7.49 -12.17
CA ALA A 76 -2.62 -6.16 -11.97
C ALA A 76 -1.51 -5.17 -11.67
N THR A 77 -1.58 -3.98 -12.26
CA THR A 77 -0.86 -2.81 -11.79
C THR A 77 -1.52 -2.35 -10.50
N VAL A 78 -0.78 -2.41 -9.42
CA VAL A 78 -1.28 -2.03 -8.08
C VAL A 78 -0.92 -0.59 -7.73
N ALA A 79 0.03 0.00 -8.44
CA ALA A 79 0.40 1.40 -8.33
C ALA A 79 1.16 1.87 -9.57
N SER A 80 1.13 3.17 -9.85
CA SER A 80 1.88 3.77 -10.95
C SER A 80 2.24 5.23 -10.68
N SER A 81 3.32 5.71 -11.31
CA SER A 81 3.71 7.11 -11.25
C SER A 81 2.85 8.00 -12.17
N SER A 82 2.16 7.41 -13.14
CA SER A 82 1.32 8.11 -14.12
C SER A 82 0.33 7.17 -14.81
N GLU A 83 -0.73 7.73 -15.41
CA GLU A 83 -1.68 6.98 -16.24
C GLU A 83 -0.98 6.29 -17.43
N GLN A 84 0.06 6.91 -17.98
CA GLN A 84 0.84 6.32 -19.07
C GLN A 84 1.59 5.07 -18.60
N ALA A 85 2.14 5.04 -17.38
CA ALA A 85 2.77 3.85 -16.81
C ALA A 85 1.77 2.71 -16.68
N THR A 86 0.55 2.98 -16.19
CA THR A 86 -0.53 2.00 -16.11
C THR A 86 -0.87 1.43 -17.49
N LEU A 87 -1.00 2.28 -18.51
CA LEU A 87 -1.27 1.84 -19.87
C LEU A 87 -0.16 0.93 -20.41
N MET A 88 1.11 1.23 -20.12
CA MET A 88 2.23 0.40 -20.57
C MET A 88 2.23 -0.99 -19.92
N ASP A 89 1.85 -1.06 -18.64
CA ASP A 89 1.66 -2.33 -17.96
C ASP A 89 0.49 -3.15 -18.58
N GLU A 90 -0.62 -2.50 -18.90
CA GLU A 90 -1.77 -3.15 -19.56
C GLU A 90 -1.41 -3.72 -20.93
N VAL A 91 -0.57 -3.02 -21.70
CA VAL A 91 -0.04 -3.55 -22.96
C VAL A 91 0.72 -4.86 -22.73
N GLN A 92 1.58 -4.97 -21.72
CA GLN A 92 2.25 -6.22 -21.38
C GLN A 92 1.27 -7.34 -21.01
N TYR A 93 0.21 -6.99 -20.26
CA TYR A 93 -0.78 -7.99 -19.83
C TYR A 93 -1.54 -8.60 -21.01
N ALA A 94 -1.80 -7.81 -22.05
CA ALA A 94 -2.48 -8.27 -23.26
C ALA A 94 -1.68 -9.34 -24.00
N PHE A 95 -0.36 -9.25 -24.01
CA PHE A 95 0.53 -10.21 -24.66
C PHE A 95 1.00 -11.35 -23.73
N ASP A 96 0.71 -11.29 -22.44
CA ASP A 96 1.24 -12.20 -21.41
C ASP A 96 2.78 -12.31 -21.42
N ASP A 97 3.47 -11.31 -21.95
CA ASP A 97 4.92 -11.25 -22.12
C ASP A 97 5.41 -9.80 -22.02
N GLY A 98 6.71 -9.66 -21.75
CA GLY A 98 7.40 -8.38 -21.62
C GLY A 98 8.41 -8.39 -20.49
N PRO A 99 9.33 -7.41 -20.45
CA PRO A 99 10.42 -7.40 -19.47
C PRO A 99 9.92 -7.46 -18.03
N CYS A 100 8.85 -6.77 -17.72
CA CYS A 100 8.35 -6.65 -16.34
C CYS A 100 7.60 -7.92 -15.90
N ILE A 101 6.80 -8.52 -16.79
CA ILE A 101 6.12 -9.81 -16.49
C ILE A 101 7.14 -10.91 -16.30
N ARG A 102 8.18 -10.97 -17.18
CA ARG A 102 9.26 -11.96 -17.02
C ARG A 102 10.04 -11.70 -15.75
N ALA A 103 10.38 -10.44 -15.42
CA ALA A 103 11.09 -10.12 -14.19
C ALA A 103 10.33 -10.59 -12.94
N ALA A 104 9.05 -10.29 -12.84
CA ALA A 104 8.23 -10.74 -11.71
C ALA A 104 8.07 -12.27 -11.65
N ARG A 105 8.00 -12.93 -12.82
CA ARG A 105 7.79 -14.39 -12.93
C ARG A 105 9.07 -15.18 -12.63
N ASP A 106 10.20 -14.73 -13.19
CA ASP A 106 11.46 -15.47 -13.17
C ASP A 106 12.38 -15.03 -12.03
N GLY A 107 12.06 -13.92 -11.35
CA GLY A 107 12.88 -13.37 -10.27
C GLY A 107 14.23 -12.79 -10.77
N GLN A 108 14.30 -12.37 -12.04
CA GLN A 108 15.49 -11.84 -12.69
C GLN A 108 15.20 -10.46 -13.30
N VAL A 109 16.22 -9.63 -13.42
CA VAL A 109 16.13 -8.34 -14.11
C VAL A 109 16.09 -8.55 -15.61
N TYR A 110 15.18 -7.85 -16.29
CA TYR A 110 15.11 -7.81 -17.75
C TYR A 110 15.22 -6.35 -18.19
N SER A 111 16.29 -6.05 -18.96
CA SER A 111 16.53 -4.75 -19.56
C SER A 111 16.29 -4.79 -21.07
N VAL A 112 15.71 -3.73 -21.60
CA VAL A 112 15.55 -3.46 -23.04
C VAL A 112 16.11 -2.07 -23.31
N ASP A 113 17.23 -2.04 -24.06
CA ASP A 113 17.92 -0.79 -24.40
C ASP A 113 17.19 0.02 -25.47
N ASP A 114 16.63 -0.67 -26.47
CA ASP A 114 15.82 -0.06 -27.50
C ASP A 114 14.82 -1.06 -28.09
N PHE A 115 13.51 -0.78 -27.89
CA PHE A 115 12.45 -1.63 -28.42
C PHE A 115 12.41 -1.70 -29.94
N LEU A 116 12.99 -0.75 -30.67
CA LEU A 116 13.10 -0.84 -32.14
C LEU A 116 14.12 -1.88 -32.61
N GLN A 117 15.00 -2.35 -31.71
CA GLN A 117 16.01 -3.35 -32.00
C GLN A 117 15.77 -4.67 -31.23
N GLU A 118 14.77 -4.69 -30.36
CA GLU A 118 14.45 -5.82 -29.47
C GLU A 118 13.69 -6.92 -30.23
N GLN A 119 14.03 -8.19 -29.98
CA GLN A 119 13.37 -9.34 -30.61
C GLN A 119 12.87 -10.40 -29.60
N ARG A 120 13.26 -10.29 -28.33
CA ARG A 120 12.98 -11.32 -27.31
C ARG A 120 11.50 -11.44 -26.93
N PHE A 121 10.70 -10.41 -27.16
CA PHE A 121 9.31 -10.31 -26.66
C PHE A 121 8.26 -10.32 -27.78
N GLY A 122 8.61 -10.77 -28.98
CA GLY A 122 7.69 -10.99 -30.10
C GLY A 122 6.82 -9.76 -30.45
N GLU A 123 5.52 -9.97 -30.57
CA GLU A 123 4.56 -8.91 -30.96
C GLU A 123 4.45 -7.79 -29.94
N TYR A 124 4.72 -8.05 -28.64
CA TYR A 124 4.75 -7.03 -27.62
C TYR A 124 5.74 -5.90 -27.96
N THR A 125 6.89 -6.24 -28.53
CA THR A 125 7.92 -5.26 -28.91
C THR A 125 7.38 -4.16 -29.83
N ALA A 126 6.62 -4.54 -30.87
CA ALA A 126 6.04 -3.60 -31.80
C ALA A 126 4.90 -2.78 -31.16
N ALA A 127 4.09 -3.43 -30.32
CA ALA A 127 2.98 -2.79 -29.63
C ALA A 127 3.48 -1.67 -28.69
N ILE A 128 4.46 -1.98 -27.83
CA ILE A 128 4.98 -1.01 -26.85
C ILE A 128 5.74 0.14 -27.53
N ALA A 129 6.49 -0.16 -28.60
CA ALA A 129 7.15 0.87 -29.42
C ALA A 129 6.14 1.80 -30.10
N GLY A 130 4.97 1.29 -30.50
CA GLY A 130 3.85 2.06 -31.04
C GLY A 130 3.30 3.10 -30.05
N HIS A 131 3.46 2.91 -28.74
CA HIS A 131 3.14 3.87 -27.70
C HIS A 131 4.28 4.86 -27.40
N GLY A 132 5.36 4.83 -28.17
CA GLY A 132 6.49 5.75 -28.07
C GLY A 132 7.53 5.33 -27.01
N ILE A 133 7.41 4.15 -26.42
CA ILE A 133 8.41 3.65 -25.48
C ILE A 133 9.61 3.10 -26.26
N ARG A 134 10.81 3.51 -25.83
CA ARG A 134 12.07 3.13 -26.48
C ARG A 134 12.91 2.20 -25.61
N SER A 135 12.90 2.37 -24.29
CA SER A 135 13.61 1.47 -23.37
C SER A 135 12.78 1.15 -22.14
N ALA A 136 13.08 0.01 -21.53
CA ALA A 136 12.43 -0.40 -20.27
C ALA A 136 13.33 -1.33 -19.45
N ILE A 137 13.12 -1.34 -18.13
CA ILE A 137 13.60 -2.40 -17.26
C ILE A 137 12.47 -2.93 -16.39
N GLY A 138 12.45 -4.25 -16.23
CA GLY A 138 11.65 -4.93 -15.24
C GLY A 138 12.55 -5.47 -14.15
N VAL A 139 12.27 -5.09 -12.91
CA VAL A 139 13.04 -5.52 -11.73
C VAL A 139 12.11 -6.27 -10.79
N PRO A 140 12.46 -7.51 -10.36
CA PRO A 140 11.64 -8.25 -9.42
C PRO A 140 11.66 -7.59 -8.04
N ILE A 141 10.50 -7.46 -7.42
CA ILE A 141 10.38 -7.13 -5.99
C ILE A 141 10.17 -8.45 -5.24
N PRO A 142 11.16 -8.93 -4.47
CA PRO A 142 11.05 -10.19 -3.74
C PRO A 142 9.93 -10.14 -2.70
N LEU A 143 8.93 -11.00 -2.82
CA LEU A 143 7.86 -11.16 -1.83
C LEU A 143 7.87 -12.56 -1.26
N ASP A 144 7.50 -12.69 0.03
CA ASP A 144 7.35 -13.99 0.66
C ASP A 144 6.01 -14.62 0.23
N GLY A 145 6.03 -15.88 -0.18
CA GLY A 145 4.83 -16.67 -0.51
C GLY A 145 4.55 -16.83 -2.00
N LEU A 146 3.27 -16.96 -2.37
CA LEU A 146 2.82 -17.28 -3.73
C LEU A 146 2.62 -16.05 -4.64
N ALA A 147 2.85 -14.86 -4.14
CA ALA A 147 2.78 -13.63 -4.91
C ALA A 147 4.16 -13.25 -5.43
N ALA A 148 4.22 -12.74 -6.66
CA ALA A 148 5.39 -12.12 -7.23
C ALA A 148 5.07 -10.67 -7.59
N ALA A 149 6.02 -9.77 -7.41
CA ALA A 149 5.86 -8.38 -7.77
C ALA A 149 7.03 -7.90 -8.64
N GLY A 150 6.79 -6.89 -9.45
CA GLY A 150 7.79 -6.27 -10.29
C GLY A 150 7.69 -4.75 -10.25
N LEU A 151 8.84 -4.13 -10.27
CA LEU A 151 9.01 -2.71 -10.54
C LEU A 151 9.27 -2.55 -12.04
N ASN A 152 8.41 -1.80 -12.71
CA ASN A 152 8.41 -1.64 -14.15
C ASN A 152 8.80 -0.20 -14.46
N LEU A 153 9.88 -0.01 -15.19
CA LEU A 153 10.37 1.32 -15.56
C LEU A 153 10.37 1.46 -17.07
N TYR A 154 9.84 2.56 -17.57
CA TYR A 154 9.69 2.85 -18.99
C TYR A 154 10.27 4.23 -19.32
N SER A 155 10.88 4.35 -20.49
CA SER A 155 11.34 5.62 -21.02
C SER A 155 11.04 5.74 -22.52
N THR A 156 10.76 6.98 -22.96
CA THR A 156 10.63 7.34 -24.36
C THR A 156 12.00 7.53 -25.06
N GLN A 157 13.08 7.48 -24.29
CA GLN A 157 14.44 7.53 -24.81
C GLN A 157 15.03 6.13 -24.93
N PRO A 158 15.76 5.81 -26.00
CA PRO A 158 16.55 4.57 -26.06
C PRO A 158 17.73 4.70 -25.09
N HIS A 159 18.23 3.56 -24.60
CA HIS A 159 19.39 3.48 -23.71
C HIS A 159 19.27 4.36 -22.45
N ALA A 160 18.02 4.54 -21.93
CA ALA A 160 17.79 5.37 -20.76
C ALA A 160 18.28 4.73 -19.45
N PHE A 161 18.54 3.42 -19.47
CA PHE A 161 18.90 2.63 -18.29
C PHE A 161 20.26 1.98 -18.51
N ASP A 162 21.32 2.64 -18.11
CA ASP A 162 22.68 2.10 -18.07
C ASP A 162 22.86 1.15 -16.87
N ASP A 163 24.06 0.59 -16.73
CA ASP A 163 24.37 -0.36 -15.65
C ASP A 163 24.17 0.26 -14.26
N ASP A 164 24.46 1.56 -14.10
CA ASP A 164 24.27 2.28 -12.83
C ASP A 164 22.78 2.46 -12.52
N ALA A 165 21.96 2.81 -13.53
CA ALA A 165 20.51 2.90 -13.38
C ALA A 165 19.88 1.54 -13.08
N VAL A 166 20.33 0.47 -13.70
CA VAL A 166 19.90 -0.89 -13.41
C VAL A 166 20.26 -1.27 -11.97
N ALA A 167 21.48 -0.99 -11.52
CA ALA A 167 21.91 -1.26 -10.15
C ALA A 167 21.07 -0.48 -9.12
N ALA A 168 20.80 0.80 -9.37
CA ALA A 168 19.96 1.64 -8.53
C ALA A 168 18.50 1.12 -8.47
N ALA A 169 17.95 0.64 -9.59
CA ALA A 169 16.62 0.05 -9.64
C ALA A 169 16.53 -1.26 -8.83
N VAL A 170 17.58 -2.09 -8.88
CA VAL A 170 17.67 -3.33 -8.08
C VAL A 170 17.76 -3.01 -6.58
N GLU A 171 18.56 -2.02 -6.20
CA GLU A 171 18.66 -1.56 -4.81
C GLU A 171 17.30 -1.04 -4.34
N LEU A 172 16.65 -0.18 -5.12
CA LEU A 172 15.31 0.33 -4.82
C LEU A 172 14.29 -0.80 -4.63
N ALA A 173 14.24 -1.77 -5.56
CA ALA A 173 13.32 -2.91 -5.47
C ALA A 173 13.58 -3.79 -4.24
N THR A 174 14.84 -3.96 -3.86
CA THR A 174 15.25 -4.73 -2.68
C THR A 174 14.81 -4.05 -1.39
N GLU A 175 15.04 -2.75 -1.27
CA GLU A 175 14.61 -1.97 -0.11
C GLU A 175 13.08 -1.80 -0.07
N ALA A 176 12.46 -1.58 -1.24
CA ALA A 176 11.00 -1.55 -1.37
C ALA A 176 10.33 -2.87 -0.92
N SER A 177 10.95 -4.01 -1.17
CA SER A 177 10.48 -5.32 -0.68
C SER A 177 10.35 -5.34 0.84
N LYS A 178 11.32 -4.78 1.57
CA LYS A 178 11.29 -4.74 3.04
C LYS A 178 10.17 -3.82 3.53
N SER A 179 10.06 -2.63 2.95
CA SER A 179 9.04 -1.63 3.29
C SER A 179 7.64 -2.13 2.92
N LEU A 180 7.48 -2.78 1.76
CA LEU A 180 6.21 -3.36 1.32
C LEU A 180 5.74 -4.47 2.28
N ARG A 181 6.64 -5.37 2.71
CA ARG A 181 6.30 -6.40 3.71
C ARG A 181 5.88 -5.78 5.04
N MET A 182 6.53 -4.69 5.47
CA MET A 182 6.17 -3.96 6.67
C MET A 182 4.79 -3.31 6.52
N ALA A 183 4.52 -2.61 5.41
CA ALA A 183 3.22 -1.99 5.11
C ALA A 183 2.08 -3.03 5.09
N VAL A 184 2.27 -4.16 4.40
CA VAL A 184 1.29 -5.27 4.38
C VAL A 184 1.02 -5.81 5.79
N ARG A 185 2.06 -5.94 6.62
CA ARG A 185 1.91 -6.42 8.00
C ARG A 185 1.15 -5.41 8.86
N ILE A 186 1.45 -4.12 8.73
CA ILE A 186 0.73 -3.04 9.44
C ILE A 186 -0.74 -3.05 9.02
N ALA A 187 -1.05 -3.06 7.71
CA ALA A 187 -2.42 -3.11 7.22
C ALA A 187 -3.20 -4.31 7.77
N HIS A 188 -2.58 -5.51 7.75
CA HIS A 188 -3.21 -6.70 8.32
C HIS A 188 -3.49 -6.59 9.83
N LEU A 189 -2.58 -5.99 10.60
CA LEU A 189 -2.78 -5.79 12.04
C LEU A 189 -3.87 -4.75 12.31
N THR A 190 -3.94 -3.69 11.51
CA THR A 190 -4.99 -2.67 11.59
C THR A 190 -6.35 -3.27 11.30
N ASP A 191 -6.51 -3.99 10.18
CA ASP A 191 -7.76 -4.68 9.82
C ASP A 191 -8.21 -5.67 10.90
N THR A 192 -7.27 -6.45 11.44
CA THR A 192 -7.55 -7.39 12.52
C THR A 192 -8.03 -6.66 13.78
N GLY A 193 -7.39 -5.54 14.12
CA GLY A 193 -7.78 -4.68 15.24
C GLY A 193 -9.18 -4.09 15.06
N GLU A 194 -9.52 -3.61 13.87
CA GLU A 194 -10.84 -3.08 13.54
C GLU A 194 -11.93 -4.17 13.61
N HIS A 195 -11.67 -5.33 13.02
CA HIS A 195 -12.60 -6.47 13.11
C HIS A 195 -12.84 -6.92 14.55
N LEU A 196 -11.81 -6.97 15.38
CA LEU A 196 -11.93 -7.31 16.79
C LEU A 196 -12.76 -6.26 17.54
N ARG A 197 -12.50 -4.96 17.34
CA ARG A 197 -13.29 -3.88 17.93
C ARG A 197 -14.76 -3.96 17.51
N ALA A 198 -15.03 -4.17 16.22
CA ALA A 198 -16.39 -4.34 15.71
C ALA A 198 -17.11 -5.54 16.35
N ALA A 199 -16.42 -6.68 16.51
CA ALA A 199 -16.96 -7.86 17.16
C ALA A 199 -17.26 -7.60 18.64
N MET A 200 -16.39 -6.91 19.35
CA MET A 200 -16.58 -6.56 20.77
C MET A 200 -17.72 -5.57 20.95
N ASN A 201 -17.82 -4.53 20.12
CA ASN A 201 -18.94 -3.58 20.13
C ASN A 201 -20.26 -4.28 19.85
N SER A 202 -20.30 -5.19 18.86
CA SER A 202 -21.47 -6.02 18.58
C SER A 202 -21.89 -6.85 19.79
N ARG A 203 -20.93 -7.50 20.48
CA ARG A 203 -21.20 -8.29 21.66
C ARG A 203 -21.75 -7.44 22.80
N THR A 204 -21.12 -6.30 23.10
CA THR A 204 -21.60 -5.38 24.14
C THR A 204 -23.03 -4.91 23.84
N THR A 205 -23.32 -4.53 22.59
CA THR A 205 -24.66 -4.14 22.17
C THR A 205 -25.69 -5.25 22.35
N ILE A 206 -25.33 -6.50 22.01
CA ILE A 206 -26.19 -7.68 22.17
C ILE A 206 -26.45 -7.94 23.65
N ASP A 207 -25.42 -7.86 24.51
CA ASP A 207 -25.55 -8.11 25.95
C ASP A 207 -26.42 -7.05 26.62
N VAL A 208 -26.28 -5.77 26.26
CA VAL A 208 -27.15 -4.68 26.75
C VAL A 208 -28.59 -4.88 26.30
N ALA A 209 -28.80 -5.21 25.00
CA ALA A 209 -30.15 -5.50 24.49
C ALA A 209 -30.80 -6.69 25.19
N ALA A 210 -30.02 -7.76 25.44
CA ALA A 210 -30.48 -8.91 26.21
C ALA A 210 -30.90 -8.49 27.65
N GLY A 211 -30.12 -7.64 28.32
CA GLY A 211 -30.45 -7.07 29.63
C GLY A 211 -31.77 -6.31 29.63
N ILE A 212 -32.01 -5.49 28.60
CA ILE A 212 -33.28 -4.75 28.43
C ILE A 212 -34.46 -5.72 28.28
N ILE A 213 -34.33 -6.72 27.40
CA ILE A 213 -35.38 -7.75 27.18
C ILE A 213 -35.65 -8.54 28.46
N MET A 214 -34.59 -8.92 29.19
CA MET A 214 -34.72 -9.59 30.50
C MET A 214 -35.53 -8.75 31.49
N GLY A 215 -35.25 -7.44 31.56
CA GLY A 215 -35.98 -6.52 32.46
C GLY A 215 -37.45 -6.38 32.07
N GLN A 216 -37.72 -6.22 30.75
CA GLN A 216 -39.08 -6.03 30.23
C GLN A 216 -39.94 -7.29 30.32
N ASN A 217 -39.37 -8.47 29.97
CA ASN A 217 -40.10 -9.73 29.85
C ASN A 217 -39.96 -10.64 31.07
N ARG A 218 -39.14 -10.27 32.06
CA ARG A 218 -38.82 -11.07 33.24
C ARG A 218 -38.35 -12.50 32.87
N CYS A 219 -37.48 -12.61 31.85
CA CYS A 219 -36.99 -13.87 31.32
C CYS A 219 -35.49 -14.06 31.61
N SER A 220 -34.98 -15.29 31.36
CA SER A 220 -33.55 -15.55 31.48
C SER A 220 -32.75 -14.93 30.33
N HIS A 221 -31.44 -14.81 30.51
CA HIS A 221 -30.54 -14.34 29.47
C HIS A 221 -30.62 -15.22 28.20
N GLU A 222 -30.68 -16.55 28.34
CA GLU A 222 -30.83 -17.46 27.19
C GLU A 222 -32.12 -17.21 26.41
N ALA A 223 -33.23 -16.94 27.11
CA ALA A 223 -34.51 -16.62 26.49
C ALA A 223 -34.43 -15.27 25.77
N ALA A 224 -33.78 -14.27 26.34
CA ALA A 224 -33.58 -12.95 25.71
C ALA A 224 -32.73 -13.06 24.44
N ILE A 225 -31.63 -13.83 24.46
CA ILE A 225 -30.80 -14.10 23.26
C ILE A 225 -31.59 -14.85 22.19
N THR A 226 -32.46 -15.79 22.59
CA THR A 226 -33.34 -16.53 21.67
C THR A 226 -34.32 -15.59 20.97
N ILE A 227 -34.91 -14.63 21.69
CA ILE A 227 -35.79 -13.60 21.13
C ILE A 227 -35.02 -12.74 20.09
N LEU A 228 -33.82 -12.27 20.41
CA LEU A 228 -33.00 -11.49 19.50
C LEU A 228 -32.65 -12.28 18.23
N LYS A 229 -32.25 -13.56 18.37
CA LYS A 229 -31.96 -14.43 17.23
C LYS A 229 -33.17 -14.68 16.34
N ALA A 230 -34.34 -14.92 16.95
CA ALA A 230 -35.58 -15.11 16.20
C ALA A 230 -35.96 -13.83 15.41
N ALA A 231 -35.82 -12.65 16.01
CA ALA A 231 -36.05 -11.39 15.33
C ALA A 231 -35.02 -11.12 14.18
N SER A 232 -33.76 -11.46 14.39
CA SER A 232 -32.71 -11.39 13.39
C SER A 232 -33.01 -12.28 12.18
N SER A 233 -33.33 -13.54 12.43
CA SER A 233 -33.67 -14.51 11.36
C SER A 233 -34.96 -14.14 10.65
N GLY A 234 -36.00 -13.74 11.37
CA GLY A 234 -37.31 -13.37 10.76
C GLY A 234 -37.27 -12.11 9.91
N ARG A 235 -36.33 -11.22 10.16
CA ARG A 235 -36.15 -9.96 9.40
C ARG A 235 -34.98 -10.01 8.39
N ASN A 236 -34.19 -11.09 8.41
CA ASN A 236 -32.96 -11.25 7.64
C ASN A 236 -31.97 -10.10 7.80
N VAL A 237 -31.79 -9.64 9.05
CA VAL A 237 -30.84 -8.58 9.44
C VAL A 237 -29.85 -9.12 10.48
N LYS A 238 -28.67 -8.49 10.59
CA LYS A 238 -27.63 -8.94 11.56
C LYS A 238 -28.13 -8.81 12.98
N LEU A 239 -27.74 -9.78 13.84
CA LEU A 239 -28.14 -9.81 15.26
C LEU A 239 -27.77 -8.52 16.00
N ALA A 240 -26.59 -7.94 15.69
CA ALA A 240 -26.16 -6.66 16.26
C ALA A 240 -27.07 -5.48 15.87
N GLU A 241 -27.63 -5.48 14.66
CA GLU A 241 -28.55 -4.45 14.20
C GLU A 241 -29.90 -4.53 14.94
N VAL A 242 -30.39 -5.76 15.15
CA VAL A 242 -31.60 -5.97 15.97
C VAL A 242 -31.37 -5.51 17.42
N ALA A 243 -30.19 -5.86 17.98
CA ALA A 243 -29.82 -5.45 19.32
C ALA A 243 -29.71 -3.91 19.44
N ALA A 244 -29.07 -3.25 18.46
CA ALA A 244 -28.98 -1.79 18.42
C ALA A 244 -30.37 -1.14 18.38
N ALA A 245 -31.31 -1.68 17.60
CA ALA A 245 -32.67 -1.19 17.54
C ALA A 245 -33.40 -1.31 18.91
N VAL A 246 -33.17 -2.40 19.65
CA VAL A 246 -33.72 -2.56 21.01
C VAL A 246 -33.14 -1.51 21.96
N VAL A 247 -31.81 -1.28 21.94
CA VAL A 247 -31.16 -0.26 22.78
C VAL A 247 -31.70 1.12 22.46
N THR A 248 -31.81 1.49 21.18
CA THR A 248 -32.31 2.77 20.74
C THR A 248 -33.80 2.99 21.11
N SER A 249 -34.61 1.92 21.10
CA SER A 249 -36.05 1.99 21.40
C SER A 249 -36.37 2.48 22.81
N ILE A 250 -35.43 2.37 23.76
CA ILE A 250 -35.57 2.88 25.12
C ILE A 250 -34.90 4.27 25.33
N GLY A 251 -34.51 4.95 24.25
CA GLY A 251 -33.84 6.25 24.29
C GLY A 251 -32.38 6.24 24.72
N GLN A 252 -31.73 5.08 24.71
CA GLN A 252 -30.32 4.94 25.01
C GLN A 252 -29.48 4.99 23.72
N GLN A 253 -28.26 5.54 23.80
CA GLN A 253 -27.28 5.43 22.73
C GLN A 253 -26.69 4.00 22.69
N VAL A 254 -26.37 3.53 21.50
CA VAL A 254 -25.67 2.24 21.36
C VAL A 254 -24.32 2.35 22.08
N PRO A 255 -24.00 1.42 23.00
CA PRO A 255 -22.78 1.52 23.76
C PRO A 255 -21.56 1.30 22.86
N GLU A 256 -20.57 2.19 23.00
CA GLU A 256 -19.25 2.02 22.43
C GLU A 256 -18.29 1.45 23.48
N THR A 257 -17.49 0.46 23.08
CA THR A 257 -16.49 -0.12 23.96
C THR A 257 -15.25 0.78 23.92
N HIS A 258 -14.97 1.51 25.00
CA HIS A 258 -13.78 2.32 25.13
C HIS A 258 -12.61 1.45 25.61
N PHE A 259 -11.58 1.32 24.78
CA PHE A 259 -10.28 0.83 25.24
C PHE A 259 -9.43 2.04 25.63
N VAL A 260 -9.06 2.09 26.90
CA VAL A 260 -7.96 2.97 27.32
C VAL A 260 -6.68 2.19 27.04
N PRO A 261 -5.74 2.72 26.20
CA PRO A 261 -4.48 2.05 25.91
C PRO A 261 -3.58 1.97 27.14
#